data_72e077f64120f3836ddddec5f8cd53df
#
_entry.id   72e077f64120f3836ddddec5f8cd53df
#
_cell.length_a   1.000
_cell.length_b   1.000
_cell.length_c   1.000
_cell.angle_alpha   90.00
_cell.angle_beta   90.00
_cell.angle_gamma   90.00
#
_symmetry.space_group_name_H-M   'P 1'
#
loop_
_entity.id
_entity.type
_entity.pdbx_description
1 polymer ?
#
loop_
_entity_poly.entity_id
_entity_poly.type
_entity_poly.pdbx_seq_one_letter_code
_entity_poly.pdbx_strand_id
1 'polypeptide(L)'
;MNDIASIKEKRSWNKTDLTFLLANQANISKVKAANYINILAGTIAEALESGKKVTISDFGTFQVSERRSFAGRNPKTGESIRVPVRRIPVFRAGKRLKSSLNTPQLKECLLVDIQKVKVKFSKLMDNKDPLLTDPNSYDVAVDGNSVGPITNVEVSDAETQGVRSVILTCTNKLRGASLQVLFKKGISDLHGNAIAVD
;
A
#
# COMPACT_ATOMS: atom_id res chain seq x y z
N MET A 1 -3.59 -17.62 20.75
CA MET A 1 -4.50 -17.67 19.56
C MET A 1 -4.06 -16.57 18.60
N ASN A 2 -3.71 -16.92 17.37
CA ASN A 2 -3.42 -15.89 16.36
C ASN A 2 -4.74 -15.27 15.94
N ASP A 3 -4.99 -14.05 16.39
CA ASP A 3 -6.13 -13.25 15.95
C ASP A 3 -5.75 -12.49 14.65
N ILE A 4 -6.71 -12.28 13.75
CA ILE A 4 -6.50 -11.55 12.48
C ILE A 4 -5.94 -10.16 12.75
N ALA A 5 -6.40 -9.46 13.79
CA ALA A 5 -5.91 -8.16 14.19
C ALA A 5 -4.42 -8.19 14.54
N SER A 6 -4.00 -9.14 15.39
CA SER A 6 -2.60 -9.33 15.78
C SER A 6 -1.67 -9.63 14.59
N ILE A 7 -2.15 -10.40 13.59
CA ILE A 7 -1.36 -10.70 12.39
C ILE A 7 -1.19 -9.45 11.53
N LYS A 8 -2.24 -8.64 11.38
CA LYS A 8 -2.20 -7.41 10.56
C LYS A 8 -1.24 -6.34 11.11
N GLU A 9 -0.97 -6.34 12.40
CA GLU A 9 -0.04 -5.41 13.05
C GLU A 9 1.44 -5.82 12.91
N LYS A 10 1.73 -7.07 12.52
CA LYS A 10 3.10 -7.53 12.33
C LYS A 10 3.77 -6.82 11.16
N ARG A 11 5.05 -6.45 11.33
CA ARG A 11 5.89 -5.88 10.25
C ARG A 11 6.24 -6.88 9.15
N SER A 12 6.23 -8.18 9.45
CA SER A 12 6.51 -9.24 8.48
C SER A 12 5.55 -10.41 8.69
N TRP A 13 5.07 -10.96 7.59
CA TRP A 13 4.23 -12.15 7.60
C TRP A 13 5.02 -13.35 7.09
N ASN A 14 4.90 -14.45 7.78
CA ASN A 14 5.44 -15.73 7.40
C ASN A 14 4.36 -16.62 6.75
N LYS A 15 4.75 -17.82 6.32
CA LYS A 15 3.83 -18.77 5.71
C LYS A 15 2.66 -19.15 6.61
N THR A 16 2.87 -19.24 7.93
CA THR A 16 1.81 -19.56 8.89
C THR A 16 0.78 -18.46 8.97
N ASP A 17 1.23 -17.19 8.95
CA ASP A 17 0.35 -16.02 8.94
C ASP A 17 -0.49 -15.98 7.65
N LEU A 18 0.14 -16.22 6.49
CA LEU A 18 -0.56 -16.32 5.20
C LEU A 18 -1.58 -17.46 5.18
N THR A 19 -1.22 -18.62 5.73
CA THR A 19 -2.13 -19.77 5.85
C THR A 19 -3.35 -19.43 6.68
N PHE A 20 -3.16 -18.75 7.81
CA PHE A 20 -4.25 -18.36 8.69
C PHE A 20 -5.20 -17.36 7.99
N LEU A 21 -4.64 -16.33 7.36
CA LEU A 21 -5.42 -15.32 6.64
C LEU A 21 -6.21 -15.95 5.47
N LEU A 22 -5.56 -16.80 4.67
CA LEU A 22 -6.20 -17.49 3.57
C LEU A 22 -7.33 -18.43 4.04
N ALA A 23 -7.09 -19.19 5.11
CA ALA A 23 -8.10 -20.10 5.69
C ALA A 23 -9.36 -19.34 6.11
N ASN A 24 -9.20 -18.19 6.78
CA ASN A 24 -10.32 -17.35 7.20
C ASN A 24 -11.03 -16.70 6.01
N GLN A 25 -10.26 -16.13 5.06
CA GLN A 25 -10.84 -15.39 3.93
C GLN A 25 -11.58 -16.29 2.93
N ALA A 26 -11.06 -17.50 2.71
CA ALA A 26 -11.67 -18.49 1.83
C ALA A 26 -12.65 -19.44 2.54
N ASN A 27 -12.82 -19.31 3.85
CA ASN A 27 -13.64 -20.18 4.69
C ASN A 27 -13.30 -21.67 4.53
N ILE A 28 -12.00 -21.99 4.58
CA ILE A 28 -11.46 -23.36 4.46
C ILE A 28 -10.63 -23.74 5.69
N SER A 29 -10.33 -25.03 5.84
CA SER A 29 -9.46 -25.49 6.93
C SER A 29 -8.01 -24.99 6.73
N LYS A 30 -7.29 -24.75 7.84
CA LYS A 30 -5.88 -24.36 7.81
C LYS A 30 -4.99 -25.36 7.03
N VAL A 31 -5.31 -26.64 7.11
CA VAL A 31 -4.60 -27.69 6.35
C VAL A 31 -4.76 -27.51 4.84
N LYS A 32 -6.00 -27.27 4.38
CA LYS A 32 -6.26 -26.97 2.96
C LYS A 32 -5.57 -25.68 2.52
N ALA A 33 -5.64 -24.62 3.31
CA ALA A 33 -4.97 -23.36 3.00
C ALA A 33 -3.44 -23.52 2.90
N ALA A 34 -2.81 -24.24 3.84
CA ALA A 34 -1.38 -24.54 3.80
C ALA A 34 -1.01 -25.34 2.52
N ASN A 35 -1.84 -26.32 2.15
CA ASN A 35 -1.62 -27.10 0.95
C ASN A 35 -1.71 -26.24 -0.31
N TYR A 36 -2.69 -25.37 -0.44
CA TYR A 36 -2.83 -24.46 -1.59
C TYR A 36 -1.63 -23.50 -1.72
N ILE A 37 -1.13 -22.94 -0.61
CA ILE A 37 0.08 -22.11 -0.62
C ILE A 37 1.29 -22.93 -1.09
N ASN A 38 1.43 -24.18 -0.64
CA ASN A 38 2.53 -25.05 -1.04
C ASN A 38 2.47 -25.37 -2.54
N ILE A 39 1.30 -25.76 -3.03
CA ILE A 39 1.10 -26.09 -4.44
C ILE A 39 1.40 -24.86 -5.32
N LEU A 40 0.87 -23.68 -4.98
CA LEU A 40 1.12 -22.46 -5.73
C LEU A 40 2.61 -22.12 -5.78
N ALA A 41 3.28 -22.12 -4.63
CA ALA A 41 4.71 -21.83 -4.55
C ALA A 41 5.56 -22.86 -5.32
N GLY A 42 5.22 -24.15 -5.20
CA GLY A 42 5.87 -25.25 -5.91
C GLY A 42 5.70 -25.13 -7.43
N THR A 43 4.49 -24.87 -7.90
CA THR A 43 4.21 -24.68 -9.33
C THR A 43 4.98 -23.49 -9.92
N ILE A 44 5.09 -22.37 -9.18
CA ILE A 44 5.89 -21.23 -9.61
C ILE A 44 7.37 -21.60 -9.68
N ALA A 45 7.90 -22.29 -8.66
CA ALA A 45 9.30 -22.72 -8.63
C ALA A 45 9.64 -23.65 -9.81
N GLU A 46 8.84 -24.67 -10.05
CA GLU A 46 8.99 -25.63 -11.16
C GLU A 46 8.98 -24.92 -12.54
N ALA A 47 8.08 -23.97 -12.73
CA ALA A 47 8.05 -23.18 -13.95
C ALA A 47 9.33 -22.37 -14.14
N LEU A 48 9.86 -21.74 -13.09
CA LEU A 48 11.11 -20.97 -13.14
C LEU A 48 12.34 -21.85 -13.38
N GLU A 49 12.41 -23.02 -12.76
CA GLU A 49 13.46 -24.03 -13.02
C GLU A 49 13.47 -24.45 -14.48
N SER A 50 12.29 -24.64 -15.08
CA SER A 50 12.13 -24.92 -16.51
C SER A 50 12.39 -23.71 -17.42
N GLY A 51 12.84 -22.56 -16.86
CA GLY A 51 13.12 -21.35 -17.62
C GLY A 51 11.87 -20.57 -18.07
N LYS A 52 10.69 -20.96 -17.61
CA LYS A 52 9.43 -20.29 -17.94
C LYS A 52 9.24 -19.03 -17.08
N LYS A 53 8.46 -18.11 -17.61
CA LYS A 53 7.97 -16.93 -16.91
C LYS A 53 6.54 -17.19 -16.42
N VAL A 54 6.23 -16.81 -15.16
CA VAL A 54 4.89 -16.91 -14.60
C VAL A 54 4.35 -15.51 -14.35
N THR A 55 3.25 -15.15 -15.01
CA THR A 55 2.58 -13.86 -14.83
C THR A 55 1.25 -14.07 -14.11
N ILE A 56 1.06 -13.39 -13.00
CA ILE A 56 -0.21 -13.29 -12.29
C ILE A 56 -0.75 -11.89 -12.57
N SER A 57 -1.89 -11.81 -13.25
CA SER A 57 -2.54 -10.54 -13.60
C SER A 57 -2.71 -9.66 -12.36
N ASP A 58 -2.51 -8.36 -12.52
CA ASP A 58 -2.60 -7.34 -11.47
C ASP A 58 -1.60 -7.45 -10.32
N PHE A 59 -0.92 -8.59 -10.17
CA PHE A 59 0.06 -8.82 -9.12
C PHE A 59 1.49 -8.61 -9.63
N GLY A 60 1.91 -9.38 -10.64
CA GLY A 60 3.25 -9.25 -11.20
C GLY A 60 3.75 -10.49 -11.92
N THR A 61 5.03 -10.47 -12.25
CA THR A 61 5.69 -11.51 -13.03
C THR A 61 6.90 -12.06 -12.28
N PHE A 62 6.94 -13.37 -12.12
CA PHE A 62 8.10 -14.14 -11.70
C PHE A 62 8.88 -14.58 -12.94
N GLN A 63 10.18 -14.36 -12.97
CA GLN A 63 11.05 -14.75 -14.09
C GLN A 63 12.45 -15.04 -13.62
N VAL A 64 13.25 -15.70 -14.43
CA VAL A 64 14.68 -15.90 -14.20
C VAL A 64 15.46 -14.83 -14.94
N SER A 65 16.39 -14.18 -14.25
CA SER A 65 17.35 -13.24 -14.83
C SER A 65 18.75 -13.84 -14.75
N GLU A 66 19.50 -13.75 -15.83
CA GLU A 66 20.91 -14.15 -15.85
C GLU A 66 21.79 -12.96 -15.51
N ARG A 67 22.60 -13.08 -14.46
CA ARG A 67 23.71 -12.16 -14.21
C ARG A 67 24.91 -12.63 -14.99
N ARG A 68 25.44 -11.77 -15.86
CA ARG A 68 26.67 -12.02 -16.61
C ARG A 68 27.84 -12.19 -15.65
N SER A 69 28.86 -12.96 -16.07
CA SER A 69 30.13 -13.03 -15.35
C SER A 69 30.78 -11.64 -15.31
N PHE A 70 31.39 -11.31 -14.20
CA PHE A 70 32.17 -10.08 -14.06
C PHE A 70 33.44 -10.35 -13.24
N ALA A 71 34.46 -9.52 -13.47
CA ALA A 71 35.65 -9.53 -12.65
C ALA A 71 35.37 -8.76 -11.34
N GLY A 72 35.48 -9.47 -10.23
CA GLY A 72 35.39 -8.89 -8.90
C GLY A 72 36.75 -8.90 -8.20
N ARG A 73 36.86 -8.30 -7.02
CA ARG A 73 38.05 -8.41 -6.14
C ARG A 73 37.66 -9.02 -4.80
N ASN A 74 38.51 -9.90 -4.29
CA ASN A 74 38.37 -10.41 -2.95
C ASN A 74 38.62 -9.27 -1.93
N PRO A 75 37.66 -8.90 -1.09
CA PRO A 75 37.83 -7.77 -0.17
C PRO A 75 38.92 -8.00 0.89
N LYS A 76 39.33 -9.26 1.13
CA LYS A 76 40.36 -9.61 2.12
C LYS A 76 41.77 -9.68 1.52
N THR A 77 41.91 -10.18 0.28
CA THR A 77 43.23 -10.39 -0.35
C THR A 77 43.57 -9.41 -1.48
N GLY A 78 42.53 -8.68 -1.97
CA GLY A 78 42.71 -7.78 -3.11
C GLY A 78 42.84 -8.49 -4.47
N GLU A 79 42.85 -9.82 -4.49
CA GLU A 79 43.01 -10.62 -5.72
C GLU A 79 41.80 -10.52 -6.64
N SER A 80 42.06 -10.54 -7.94
CA SER A 80 41.00 -10.57 -8.96
C SER A 80 40.34 -11.94 -8.98
N ILE A 81 39.04 -11.98 -8.81
CA ILE A 81 38.22 -13.18 -8.89
C ILE A 81 37.21 -13.06 -10.02
N ARG A 82 37.02 -14.13 -10.78
CA ARG A 82 35.94 -14.21 -11.78
C ARG A 82 34.66 -14.74 -11.16
N VAL A 83 33.64 -13.88 -11.08
CA VAL A 83 32.32 -14.31 -10.63
C VAL A 83 31.58 -14.95 -11.81
N PRO A 84 31.18 -16.24 -11.71
CA PRO A 84 30.52 -16.94 -12.83
C PRO A 84 29.12 -16.40 -13.11
N VAL A 85 28.58 -16.76 -14.29
CA VAL A 85 27.16 -16.51 -14.63
C VAL A 85 26.27 -17.18 -13.59
N ARG A 86 25.24 -16.47 -13.12
CA ARG A 86 24.24 -16.99 -12.19
C ARG A 86 22.83 -16.71 -12.68
N ARG A 87 21.96 -17.70 -12.59
CA ARG A 87 20.52 -17.55 -12.79
C ARG A 87 19.88 -17.15 -11.46
N ILE A 88 19.13 -16.07 -11.44
CA ILE A 88 18.54 -15.50 -10.24
C ILE A 88 17.04 -15.35 -10.48
N PRO A 89 16.15 -15.93 -9.63
CA PRO A 89 14.74 -15.66 -9.70
C PRO A 89 14.46 -14.20 -9.30
N VAL A 90 13.62 -13.52 -10.08
CA VAL A 90 13.26 -12.11 -9.90
C VAL A 90 11.74 -11.99 -9.96
N PHE A 91 11.17 -11.25 -9.03
CA PHE A 91 9.79 -10.80 -9.09
C PHE A 91 9.73 -9.36 -9.60
N ARG A 92 8.91 -9.11 -10.61
CA ARG A 92 8.59 -7.76 -11.11
C ARG A 92 7.14 -7.46 -10.81
N ALA A 93 6.90 -6.55 -9.89
CA ALA A 93 5.56 -6.12 -9.51
C ALA A 93 4.80 -5.54 -10.72
N GLY A 94 3.53 -5.89 -10.84
CA GLY A 94 2.61 -5.37 -11.85
C GLY A 94 2.24 -3.90 -11.60
N LYS A 95 1.58 -3.28 -12.58
CA LYS A 95 1.17 -1.86 -12.50
C LYS A 95 0.27 -1.60 -11.29
N ARG A 96 -0.74 -2.43 -11.08
CA ARG A 96 -1.71 -2.28 -9.98
C ARG A 96 -1.02 -2.36 -8.61
N LEU A 97 -0.14 -3.36 -8.39
CA LEU A 97 0.59 -3.50 -7.13
C LEU A 97 1.54 -2.31 -6.90
N LYS A 98 2.22 -1.81 -7.95
CA LYS A 98 3.05 -0.62 -7.85
C LYS A 98 2.22 0.62 -7.50
N SER A 99 1.09 0.80 -8.15
CA SER A 99 0.20 1.93 -7.88
C SER A 99 -0.33 1.89 -6.46
N SER A 100 -0.84 0.74 -5.99
CA SER A 100 -1.37 0.63 -4.63
C SER A 100 -0.34 0.91 -3.53
N LEU A 101 0.95 0.60 -3.79
CA LEU A 101 2.04 0.92 -2.86
C LEU A 101 2.47 2.38 -2.92
N ASN A 102 2.31 3.04 -4.07
CA ASN A 102 2.78 4.40 -4.31
C ASN A 102 1.69 5.46 -4.23
N THR A 103 0.43 5.10 -4.42
CA THR A 103 -0.70 6.02 -4.26
C THR A 103 -0.89 6.37 -2.79
N PRO A 104 -0.96 7.66 -2.42
CA PRO A 104 -1.38 8.08 -1.09
C PRO A 104 -2.80 7.59 -0.80
N GLN A 105 -3.07 7.27 0.44
CA GLN A 105 -4.38 6.79 0.89
C GLN A 105 -4.81 7.52 2.16
N LEU A 106 -6.11 7.58 2.39
CA LEU A 106 -6.66 7.92 3.68
C LEU A 106 -6.21 6.86 4.70
N LYS A 107 -5.50 7.27 5.74
CA LYS A 107 -5.07 6.39 6.82
C LYS A 107 -6.05 6.37 7.97
N GLU A 108 -6.55 7.53 8.32
CA GLU A 108 -7.41 7.72 9.47
C GLU A 108 -8.28 8.97 9.28
N CYS A 109 -9.50 8.88 9.77
CA CYS A 109 -10.48 9.95 9.77
C CYS A 109 -11.01 10.08 11.20
N LEU A 110 -10.78 11.21 11.83
CA LEU A 110 -11.13 11.44 13.24
C LEU A 110 -12.04 12.66 13.36
N LEU A 111 -13.13 12.51 14.08
CA LEU A 111 -13.96 13.62 14.49
C LEU A 111 -13.21 14.43 15.58
N VAL A 112 -12.88 15.68 15.28
CA VAL A 112 -12.19 16.59 16.22
C VAL A 112 -13.20 17.43 16.98
N ASP A 113 -14.26 17.85 16.28
CA ASP A 113 -15.34 18.66 16.81
C ASP A 113 -16.62 18.34 16.03
N ILE A 114 -17.78 18.84 16.47
CA ILE A 114 -19.09 18.63 15.85
C ILE A 114 -19.17 19.04 14.37
N GLN A 115 -18.22 19.84 13.88
CA GLN A 115 -18.11 20.29 12.50
C GLN A 115 -16.71 20.07 11.92
N LYS A 116 -15.77 19.48 12.65
CA LYS A 116 -14.39 19.34 12.22
C LYS A 116 -13.94 17.90 12.15
N VAL A 117 -13.34 17.53 11.02
CA VAL A 117 -12.78 16.20 10.75
C VAL A 117 -11.30 16.33 10.49
N LYS A 118 -10.49 15.60 11.24
CA LYS A 118 -9.07 15.42 10.94
C LYS A 118 -8.88 14.25 9.98
N VAL A 119 -8.25 14.52 8.86
CA VAL A 119 -7.92 13.56 7.81
C VAL A 119 -6.43 13.30 7.85
N LYS A 120 -6.02 12.05 8.11
CA LYS A 120 -4.62 11.64 8.13
C LYS A 120 -4.27 10.80 6.92
N PHE A 121 -3.20 11.17 6.24
CA PHE A 121 -2.73 10.50 5.04
C PHE A 121 -1.71 9.38 5.37
N SER A 122 -1.65 8.36 4.54
CA SER A 122 -0.67 7.27 4.64
C SER A 122 0.75 7.73 4.29
N LYS A 123 0.89 8.82 3.51
CA LYS A 123 2.14 9.44 3.07
C LYS A 123 2.16 10.93 3.38
N LEU A 124 3.33 11.55 3.27
CA LEU A 124 3.45 13.00 3.28
C LEU A 124 2.91 13.56 1.97
N MET A 125 1.92 14.45 2.08
CA MET A 125 1.36 15.16 0.93
C MET A 125 2.21 16.39 0.61
N ASP A 126 2.19 16.78 -0.66
CA ASP A 126 2.92 17.99 -1.09
C ASP A 126 2.22 19.24 -0.56
N ASN A 127 2.92 20.01 0.28
CA ASN A 127 2.41 21.26 0.82
C ASN A 127 2.29 22.38 -0.24
N LYS A 128 2.85 22.18 -1.42
CA LYS A 128 2.75 23.09 -2.56
C LYS A 128 1.57 22.74 -3.50
N ASP A 129 0.96 21.56 -3.33
CA ASP A 129 -0.21 21.19 -4.10
C ASP A 129 -1.42 22.04 -3.64
N PRO A 130 -1.95 22.94 -4.51
CA PRO A 130 -3.07 23.80 -4.15
C PRO A 130 -4.34 23.00 -3.82
N LEU A 131 -4.46 21.79 -4.33
CA LEU A 131 -5.61 20.93 -4.07
C LEU A 131 -5.65 20.40 -2.63
N LEU A 132 -4.51 20.39 -1.92
CA LEU A 132 -4.42 19.95 -0.53
C LEU A 132 -5.26 20.83 0.42
N THR A 133 -5.32 22.12 0.17
CA THR A 133 -6.07 23.09 0.96
C THR A 133 -7.33 23.63 0.28
N ASP A 134 -7.66 23.12 -0.93
CA ASP A 134 -8.91 23.48 -1.62
C ASP A 134 -10.09 22.70 -1.01
N PRO A 135 -11.09 23.39 -0.41
CA PRO A 135 -12.27 22.75 0.15
C PRO A 135 -13.04 21.87 -0.86
N ASN A 136 -12.99 22.23 -2.16
CA ASN A 136 -13.64 21.48 -3.22
C ASN A 136 -12.94 20.16 -3.59
N SER A 137 -11.79 19.90 -3.00
CA SER A 137 -11.09 18.61 -3.18
C SER A 137 -11.65 17.50 -2.32
N TYR A 138 -12.50 17.83 -1.36
CA TYR A 138 -13.02 16.91 -0.36
C TYR A 138 -14.54 16.87 -0.34
N ASP A 139 -15.08 15.73 0.10
CA ASP A 139 -16.45 15.60 0.57
C ASP A 139 -16.45 14.82 1.87
N VAL A 140 -17.38 15.13 2.76
CA VAL A 140 -17.57 14.39 4.00
C VAL A 140 -18.98 13.84 4.01
N ALA A 141 -19.10 12.54 4.27
CA ALA A 141 -20.37 11.86 4.37
C ALA A 141 -20.53 11.25 5.77
N VAL A 142 -21.74 11.32 6.29
CA VAL A 142 -22.15 10.66 7.53
C VAL A 142 -23.29 9.72 7.18
N ASP A 143 -23.16 8.46 7.56
CA ASP A 143 -24.12 7.39 7.24
C ASP A 143 -24.50 7.35 5.74
N GLY A 144 -23.48 7.58 4.87
CA GLY A 144 -23.61 7.56 3.41
C GLY A 144 -24.18 8.83 2.77
N ASN A 145 -24.53 9.85 3.58
CA ASN A 145 -25.07 11.12 3.08
C ASN A 145 -24.04 12.24 3.21
N SER A 146 -23.82 13.00 2.12
CA SER A 146 -22.95 14.18 2.17
C SER A 146 -23.49 15.20 3.19
N VAL A 147 -22.58 15.73 4.00
CA VAL A 147 -22.91 16.72 5.05
C VAL A 147 -22.91 18.17 4.52
N GLY A 148 -22.77 18.35 3.22
CA GLY A 148 -22.71 19.67 2.59
C GLY A 148 -21.26 20.16 2.39
N PRO A 149 -21.11 21.39 1.90
CA PRO A 149 -19.82 21.90 1.49
C PRO A 149 -18.83 22.02 2.66
N ILE A 150 -17.56 21.76 2.35
CA ILE A 150 -16.44 22.08 3.22
C ILE A 150 -16.18 23.57 3.13
N THR A 151 -16.10 24.26 4.26
CA THR A 151 -15.91 25.71 4.32
C THR A 151 -14.45 26.10 4.48
N ASN A 152 -13.65 25.24 5.09
CA ASN A 152 -12.24 25.50 5.33
C ASN A 152 -11.43 24.20 5.40
N VAL A 153 -10.16 24.27 4.97
CA VAL A 153 -9.16 23.18 5.11
C VAL A 153 -7.91 23.76 5.73
N GLU A 154 -7.55 23.27 6.89
CA GLU A 154 -6.36 23.69 7.65
C GLU A 154 -5.34 22.55 7.71
N VAL A 155 -4.07 22.87 7.50
CA VAL A 155 -2.98 21.92 7.73
C VAL A 155 -2.81 21.71 9.24
N SER A 156 -2.91 20.45 9.69
CA SER A 156 -2.81 20.12 11.12
C SER A 156 -1.42 19.61 11.50
N ASP A 157 -0.87 18.64 10.77
CA ASP A 157 0.46 18.07 11.05
C ASP A 157 1.37 18.35 9.85
N ALA A 158 2.04 19.51 9.88
CA ALA A 158 3.08 19.86 8.92
C ALA A 158 4.43 19.32 9.39
N GLU A 159 5.14 18.65 8.49
CA GLU A 159 6.53 18.24 8.64
C GLU A 159 7.41 19.11 7.71
N THR A 160 8.72 19.09 7.90
CA THR A 160 9.67 19.94 7.13
C THR A 160 9.53 19.76 5.60
N GLN A 161 9.12 18.58 5.15
CA GLN A 161 9.03 18.24 3.72
C GLN A 161 7.60 18.04 3.21
N GLY A 162 6.56 18.11 4.07
CA GLY A 162 5.19 17.88 3.61
C GLY A 162 4.17 17.87 4.74
N VAL A 163 2.95 17.46 4.41
CA VAL A 163 1.80 17.48 5.31
C VAL A 163 1.32 16.05 5.58
N ARG A 164 1.14 15.72 6.86
CA ARG A 164 0.64 14.40 7.29
C ARG A 164 -0.87 14.38 7.46
N SER A 165 -1.46 15.48 7.85
CA SER A 165 -2.90 15.58 8.05
C SER A 165 -3.45 16.99 7.85
N VAL A 166 -4.74 17.04 7.49
CA VAL A 166 -5.52 18.28 7.40
C VAL A 166 -6.74 18.20 8.28
N ILE A 167 -7.30 19.36 8.65
CA ILE A 167 -8.59 19.46 9.32
C ILE A 167 -9.57 20.11 8.36
N LEU A 168 -10.65 19.38 8.06
CA LEU A 168 -11.77 19.84 7.26
C LEU A 168 -12.83 20.43 8.17
N THR A 169 -13.31 21.64 7.86
CA THR A 169 -14.43 22.26 8.56
C THR A 169 -15.67 22.17 7.66
N CYS A 170 -16.71 21.52 8.16
CA CYS A 170 -17.97 21.30 7.45
C CYS A 170 -18.99 22.38 7.81
N THR A 171 -19.88 22.71 6.88
CA THR A 171 -21.00 23.63 7.11
C THR A 171 -21.96 23.10 8.16
N ASN A 172 -22.29 21.81 8.03
CA ASN A 172 -23.27 21.16 8.90
C ASN A 172 -22.61 20.38 10.03
N LYS A 173 -23.38 20.13 11.10
CA LYS A 173 -22.93 19.33 12.22
C LYS A 173 -22.85 17.86 11.85
N LEU A 174 -21.77 17.23 12.23
CA LEU A 174 -21.47 15.81 11.99
C LEU A 174 -22.14 14.96 13.09
N ARG A 175 -23.29 14.34 12.76
CA ARG A 175 -24.04 13.48 13.67
C ARG A 175 -24.40 12.20 12.95
N GLY A 176 -23.90 11.07 13.42
CA GLY A 176 -24.16 9.75 12.87
C GLY A 176 -23.17 8.70 13.38
N ALA A 177 -23.36 7.47 12.96
CA ALA A 177 -22.57 6.32 13.41
C ALA A 177 -21.33 6.07 12.55
N SER A 178 -21.37 6.41 11.26
CA SER A 178 -20.24 6.22 10.33
C SER A 178 -19.83 7.54 9.68
N LEU A 179 -18.51 7.81 9.64
CA LEU A 179 -17.91 8.98 9.05
C LEU A 179 -17.02 8.53 7.89
N GLN A 180 -17.20 9.14 6.72
CA GLN A 180 -16.41 8.88 5.51
C GLN A 180 -15.89 10.19 4.93
N VAL A 181 -14.69 10.17 4.38
CA VAL A 181 -14.12 11.28 3.61
C VAL A 181 -13.83 10.77 2.21
N LEU A 182 -14.38 11.45 1.23
CA LEU A 182 -14.24 11.18 -0.19
C LEU A 182 -13.36 12.24 -0.84
N PHE A 183 -12.56 11.86 -1.82
CA PHE A 183 -11.67 12.76 -2.53
C PHE A 183 -12.23 13.04 -3.94
N LYS A 184 -12.60 14.29 -4.19
CA LYS A 184 -13.13 14.73 -5.51
C LYS A 184 -12.02 15.10 -6.49
N LYS A 185 -10.81 15.34 -6.00
CA LYS A 185 -9.63 15.68 -6.79
C LYS A 185 -8.40 14.93 -6.31
N GLY A 186 -7.50 14.58 -7.22
CA GLY A 186 -6.29 13.82 -6.94
C GLY A 186 -5.22 14.70 -6.31
N ILE A 187 -5.17 14.76 -4.98
CA ILE A 187 -4.15 15.48 -4.21
C ILE A 187 -2.85 14.69 -4.23
N SER A 188 -1.73 15.35 -4.51
CA SER A 188 -0.43 14.70 -4.74
C SER A 188 0.42 14.58 -3.48
N ASP A 189 1.19 13.48 -3.39
CA ASP A 189 2.28 13.34 -2.43
C ASP A 189 3.57 14.04 -2.93
N LEU A 190 4.62 14.03 -2.12
CA LEU A 190 5.93 14.61 -2.45
C LEU A 190 6.60 14.03 -3.69
N HIS A 191 6.13 12.90 -4.19
CA HIS A 191 6.65 12.22 -5.39
C HIS A 191 5.72 12.36 -6.60
N GLY A 192 4.68 13.18 -6.50
CA GLY A 192 3.69 13.40 -7.56
C GLY A 192 2.67 12.29 -7.75
N ASN A 193 2.57 11.34 -6.79
CA ASN A 193 1.51 10.32 -6.85
C ASN A 193 0.24 10.91 -6.26
N ALA A 194 -0.84 10.94 -7.03
CA ALA A 194 -2.12 11.45 -6.59
C ALA A 194 -2.94 10.41 -5.81
N ILE A 195 -3.69 10.87 -4.79
CA ILE A 195 -4.69 10.05 -4.11
C ILE A 195 -5.80 9.68 -5.11
N ALA A 196 -6.35 8.47 -4.99
CA ALA A 196 -7.46 8.07 -5.85
C ALA A 196 -8.69 8.96 -5.61
N VAL A 197 -9.39 9.29 -6.69
CA VAL A 197 -10.66 10.04 -6.66
C VAL A 197 -11.79 9.04 -6.58
N ASP A 198 -12.75 9.28 -5.68
CA ASP A 198 -13.94 8.45 -5.43
C ASP A 198 -15.11 8.82 -6.36
#